data_03884c8fbc44cf53da8b4501c247063a
#
_entry.id   03884c8fbc44cf53da8b4501c247063a
#
_cell.length_a   1.000
_cell.length_b   1.000
_cell.length_c   1.000
_cell.angle_alpha   90.00
_cell.angle_beta   90.00
_cell.angle_gamma   90.00
#
_symmetry.space_group_name_H-M   'P 1'
#
loop_
_entity.id
_entity.type
_entity.pdbx_description
1 polymer ?
#
loop_
_entity_poly.entity_id
_entity_poly.type
_entity_poly.pdbx_seq_one_letter_code
_entity_poly.pdbx_strand_id
1 'polypeptide(L)'
;LFELIALNNPYGSENKVEVLLLYDGKPNPNSQITTFHKNGNQTEITKTKTDSNGKATISIKDSGLFLLSSVYFKKSDNQNTDWQSLWASLTFQKQ
;
A
#
# COMPACT_ATOMS: atom_id res chain seq x y z
N LEU A 1 4.49 -14.02 3.79
CA LEU A 1 4.46 -13.10 2.67
C LEU A 1 3.59 -11.89 2.96
N PHE A 2 4.09 -10.72 2.67
CA PHE A 2 3.40 -9.45 2.90
C PHE A 2 3.01 -8.87 1.55
N GLU A 3 1.70 -8.70 1.31
CA GLU A 3 1.19 -8.39 -0.01
C GLU A 3 0.22 -7.21 0.01
N LEU A 4 0.23 -6.42 -1.06
CA LEU A 4 -0.70 -5.33 -1.27
C LEU A 4 -1.42 -5.59 -2.59
N ILE A 5 -2.74 -5.71 -2.54
CA ILE A 5 -3.56 -6.16 -3.67
C ILE A 5 -4.60 -5.09 -3.99
N ALA A 6 -4.73 -4.74 -5.26
CA ALA A 6 -5.80 -3.86 -5.72
C ALA A 6 -7.10 -4.65 -5.85
N LEU A 7 -8.17 -4.16 -5.23
CA LEU A 7 -9.47 -4.82 -5.24
C LEU A 7 -10.35 -4.36 -6.39
N ASN A 8 -10.03 -3.21 -6.99
CA ASN A 8 -10.71 -2.75 -8.19
C ASN A 8 -9.66 -2.31 -9.21
N ASN A 9 -10.10 -2.09 -10.45
CA ASN A 9 -9.19 -1.74 -11.52
C ASN A 9 -8.74 -0.28 -11.40
N PRO A 10 -7.44 -0.01 -11.09
CA PRO A 10 -6.97 1.36 -11.00
C PRO A 10 -6.93 2.08 -12.35
N TYR A 11 -7.06 1.33 -13.45
CA TYR A 11 -7.09 1.90 -14.80
C TYR A 11 -8.51 2.21 -15.26
N GLY A 12 -9.52 1.99 -14.39
CA GLY A 12 -10.90 2.32 -14.68
C GLY A 12 -11.19 3.80 -14.56
N SER A 13 -12.45 4.16 -14.71
CA SER A 13 -12.89 5.57 -14.67
C SER A 13 -13.09 6.10 -13.25
N GLU A 14 -12.94 5.27 -12.24
CA GLU A 14 -13.12 5.69 -10.87
C GLU A 14 -11.92 6.49 -10.36
N ASN A 15 -12.20 7.41 -9.44
CA ASN A 15 -11.17 8.28 -8.87
C ASN A 15 -10.58 7.73 -7.57
N LYS A 16 -10.73 6.44 -7.35
CA LYS A 16 -10.20 5.79 -6.16
C LYS A 16 -9.86 4.33 -6.46
N VAL A 17 -8.89 3.80 -5.73
CA VAL A 17 -8.59 2.38 -5.74
C VAL A 17 -8.69 1.87 -4.31
N GLU A 18 -9.36 0.74 -4.15
CA GLU A 18 -9.44 0.04 -2.88
C GLU A 18 -8.39 -1.06 -2.86
N VAL A 19 -7.62 -1.12 -1.80
CA VAL A 19 -6.53 -2.08 -1.68
C VAL A 19 -6.70 -2.93 -0.42
N LEU A 20 -6.14 -4.12 -0.47
CA LEU A 20 -6.13 -5.07 0.64
C LEU A 20 -4.68 -5.39 0.99
N LEU A 21 -4.34 -5.23 2.26
CA LEU A 21 -3.02 -5.56 2.75
C LEU A 21 -3.08 -6.89 3.49
N LEU A 22 -2.25 -7.85 3.06
CA LEU A 22 -2.22 -9.20 3.62
C LEU A 22 -0.86 -9.51 4.22
N TYR A 23 -0.88 -10.15 5.37
CA TYR A 23 0.29 -10.76 5.98
C TYR A 23 0.03 -12.27 6.12
N ASP A 24 0.82 -13.08 5.43
CA ASP A 24 0.65 -14.54 5.39
C ASP A 24 -0.78 -14.96 5.03
N GLY A 25 -1.37 -14.26 4.06
CA GLY A 25 -2.71 -14.56 3.58
C GLY A 25 -3.83 -14.03 4.45
N LYS A 26 -3.52 -13.27 5.50
CA LYS A 26 -4.54 -12.71 6.40
C LYS A 26 -4.55 -11.19 6.32
N PRO A 27 -5.74 -10.58 6.41
CA PRO A 27 -5.83 -9.13 6.41
C PRO A 27 -4.99 -8.52 7.53
N ASN A 28 -4.24 -7.47 7.19
CA ASN A 28 -3.37 -6.78 8.15
C ASN A 28 -3.98 -5.42 8.49
N PRO A 29 -4.64 -5.29 9.65
CA PRO A 29 -5.36 -4.07 10.00
C PRO A 29 -4.44 -3.01 10.59
N ASN A 30 -4.92 -1.77 10.58
CA ASN A 30 -4.29 -0.63 11.23
C ASN A 30 -2.84 -0.42 10.83
N SER A 31 -2.53 -0.68 9.56
CA SER A 31 -1.19 -0.55 9.02
C SER A 31 -1.10 0.61 8.05
N GLN A 32 0.02 1.31 8.07
CA GLN A 32 0.20 2.47 7.24
C GLN A 32 0.56 2.09 5.80
N ILE A 33 -0.16 2.69 4.86
CA ILE A 33 0.17 2.63 3.44
C ILE A 33 0.61 4.03 3.02
N THR A 34 1.80 4.13 2.45
CA THR A 34 2.32 5.39 1.94
C THR A 34 2.11 5.42 0.43
N THR A 35 1.47 6.47 -0.04
CA THR A 35 1.21 6.67 -1.46
C THR A 35 2.12 7.77 -1.99
N PHE A 36 2.90 7.44 -3.01
CA PHE A 36 3.72 8.38 -3.75
C PHE A 36 3.04 8.63 -5.09
N HIS A 37 2.63 9.85 -5.33
CA HIS A 37 1.98 10.25 -6.57
C HIS A 37 2.88 11.22 -7.32
N LYS A 38 3.36 10.79 -8.48
CA LYS A 38 4.22 11.62 -9.31
C LYS A 38 3.45 12.08 -10.54
N ASN A 39 3.37 13.39 -10.73
CA ASN A 39 2.74 14.00 -11.89
C ASN A 39 3.67 15.08 -12.42
N GLY A 40 4.31 14.82 -13.56
CA GLY A 40 5.32 15.72 -14.10
C GLY A 40 6.50 15.87 -13.15
N ASN A 41 6.77 17.10 -12.73
CA ASN A 41 7.88 17.40 -11.82
C ASN A 41 7.45 17.44 -10.35
N GLN A 42 6.19 17.12 -10.07
CA GLN A 42 5.66 17.19 -8.71
C GLN A 42 5.47 15.80 -8.15
N THR A 43 5.78 15.66 -6.87
CA THR A 43 5.56 14.42 -6.13
C THR A 43 4.80 14.74 -4.86
N GLU A 44 3.67 14.05 -4.66
CA GLU A 44 2.90 14.16 -3.44
C GLU A 44 3.02 12.86 -2.65
N ILE A 45 3.08 12.97 -1.34
CA ILE A 45 3.15 11.82 -0.45
C ILE A 45 1.97 11.88 0.50
N THR A 46 1.18 10.81 0.50
CA THR A 46 0.00 10.70 1.34
C THR A 46 0.10 9.41 2.16
N LYS A 47 -0.42 9.44 3.37
CA LYS A 47 -0.42 8.28 4.26
C LYS A 47 -1.83 7.91 4.63
N THR A 48 -2.12 6.61 4.58
CA THR A 48 -3.44 6.06 4.89
C THR A 48 -3.25 4.80 5.72
N LYS A 49 -4.17 4.53 6.64
CA LYS A 49 -4.12 3.29 7.42
C LYS A 49 -5.20 2.31 6.96
N THR A 50 -4.87 1.03 7.00
CA THR A 50 -5.86 -0.01 6.73
C THR A 50 -6.88 -0.07 7.87
N ASP A 51 -8.10 -0.45 7.53
CA ASP A 51 -9.16 -0.63 8.51
C ASP A 51 -9.04 -2.00 9.20
N SER A 52 -10.07 -2.38 9.96
CA SER A 52 -10.07 -3.65 10.69
C SER A 52 -10.08 -4.87 9.76
N ASN A 53 -10.42 -4.68 8.48
CA ASN A 53 -10.44 -5.73 7.47
C ASN A 53 -9.19 -5.71 6.58
N GLY A 54 -8.19 -4.91 6.92
CA GLY A 54 -6.97 -4.79 6.14
C GLY A 54 -7.11 -3.99 4.86
N LYS A 55 -8.20 -3.24 4.71
CA LYS A 55 -8.52 -2.50 3.49
C LYS A 55 -8.26 -1.01 3.66
N ALA A 56 -7.89 -0.36 2.56
CA ALA A 56 -7.75 1.08 2.51
C ALA A 56 -8.22 1.59 1.16
N THR A 57 -8.76 2.80 1.15
CA THR A 57 -9.18 3.47 -0.08
C THR A 57 -8.20 4.59 -0.37
N ILE A 58 -7.63 4.57 -1.57
CA ILE A 58 -6.63 5.54 -2.00
C ILE A 58 -7.24 6.42 -3.08
N SER A 59 -7.15 7.74 -2.88
CA SER A 59 -7.64 8.70 -3.87
C SER A 59 -6.67 8.78 -5.04
N ILE A 60 -7.20 8.65 -6.26
CA ILE A 60 -6.41 8.74 -7.49
C ILE A 60 -7.07 9.70 -8.47
N LYS A 61 -7.44 10.88 -7.97
CA LYS A 61 -8.19 11.87 -8.76
C LYS A 61 -7.41 12.40 -9.95
N ASP A 62 -6.10 12.56 -9.80
CA ASP A 62 -5.26 13.12 -10.84
C ASP A 62 -4.51 12.03 -11.57
N SER A 63 -4.16 12.31 -12.82
CA SER A 63 -3.33 11.39 -13.59
C SER A 63 -1.91 11.34 -13.02
N GLY A 64 -1.15 10.33 -13.42
CA GLY A 64 0.23 10.20 -13.03
C GLY A 64 0.60 8.81 -12.56
N LEU A 65 1.81 8.69 -12.05
CA LEU A 65 2.34 7.43 -11.56
C LEU A 65 2.07 7.34 -10.06
N PHE A 66 1.49 6.22 -9.65
CA PHE A 66 1.21 5.94 -8.24
C PHE A 66 2.03 4.76 -7.78
N LEU A 67 2.70 4.94 -6.66
CA LEU A 67 3.39 3.86 -5.96
C LEU A 67 2.84 3.79 -4.54
N LEU A 68 2.22 2.67 -4.20
CA LEU A 68 1.75 2.40 -2.86
C LEU A 68 2.73 1.46 -2.19
N SER A 69 3.08 1.75 -0.96
CA SER A 69 4.02 0.89 -0.24
C SER A 69 3.64 0.77 1.23
N SER A 70 3.93 -0.38 1.81
CA SER A 70 3.73 -0.64 3.22
C SER A 70 4.90 -1.47 3.73
N VAL A 71 5.26 -1.26 4.99
CA VAL A 71 6.37 -1.96 5.62
C VAL A 71 5.86 -2.60 6.90
N TYR A 72 6.22 -3.84 7.12
CA TYR A 72 5.92 -4.59 8.34
C TYR A 72 7.23 -4.94 9.02
N PHE A 73 7.38 -4.56 10.27
CA PHE A 73 8.55 -4.91 11.06
C PHE A 73 8.20 -6.10 11.95
N LYS A 74 8.92 -7.19 11.75
CA LYS A 74 8.71 -8.41 12.49
C LYS A 74 9.97 -8.71 13.29
N LYS A 75 9.78 -9.04 14.58
CA LYS A 75 10.90 -9.47 15.39
C LYS A 75 11.34 -10.85 14.91
N SER A 76 12.65 -10.99 14.68
CA SER A 76 13.20 -12.26 14.23
C SER A 76 13.02 -13.33 15.30
N ASP A 77 12.77 -14.58 14.88
CA ASP A 77 12.72 -15.73 15.77
C ASP A 77 14.11 -16.10 16.30
N ASN A 78 15.12 -15.38 15.86
CA ASN A 78 16.49 -15.59 16.29
C ASN A 78 16.72 -14.96 17.66
N GLN A 79 17.50 -15.61 18.52
CA GLN A 79 17.72 -15.18 19.89
C GLN A 79 18.45 -13.83 20.01
N ASN A 80 18.96 -13.33 18.92
CA ASN A 80 19.69 -12.05 18.89
C ASN A 80 18.78 -10.83 18.74
N THR A 81 17.50 -10.99 18.79
CA THR A 81 16.49 -9.91 18.77
C THR A 81 16.60 -8.99 17.55
N ASP A 82 17.06 -9.50 16.42
CA ASP A 82 17.09 -8.73 15.19
C ASP A 82 15.68 -8.56 14.61
N TRP A 83 15.45 -7.43 13.97
CA TRP A 83 14.18 -7.14 13.32
C TRP A 83 14.29 -7.47 11.84
N GLN A 84 13.24 -8.08 11.31
CA GLN A 84 13.08 -8.28 9.87
C GLN A 84 12.05 -7.27 9.36
N SER A 85 12.35 -6.66 8.22
CA SER A 85 11.37 -5.80 7.55
C SER A 85 10.82 -6.53 6.33
N LEU A 86 9.49 -6.50 6.20
CA LEU A 86 8.79 -7.04 5.05
C LEU A 86 8.17 -5.88 4.29
N TRP A 87 8.27 -5.92 2.97
CA TRP A 87 7.82 -4.84 2.11
C TRP A 87 6.72 -5.33 1.18
N ALA A 88 5.70 -4.52 1.01
CA ALA A 88 4.68 -4.72 0.01
C ALA A 88 4.54 -3.47 -0.81
N SER A 89 4.39 -3.61 -2.12
CA SER A 89 4.23 -2.45 -2.99
C SER A 89 3.27 -2.76 -4.12
N LEU A 90 2.66 -1.68 -4.65
CA LEU A 90 1.77 -1.74 -5.79
C LEU A 90 2.00 -0.48 -6.61
N THR A 91 2.29 -0.64 -7.90
CA THR A 91 2.58 0.47 -8.80
C THR A 91 1.62 0.45 -9.97
N PHE A 92 1.06 1.61 -10.30
CA PHE A 92 0.20 1.74 -11.47
C PHE A 92 0.25 3.18 -11.98
N GLN A 93 -0.16 3.34 -13.23
CA GLN A 93 -0.24 4.67 -13.84
C GLN A 93 -1.68 4.97 -14.22
N LYS A 94 -2.16 6.14 -13.82
CA LYS A 94 -3.48 6.61 -14.19
C LYS A 94 -3.37 7.57 -15.38
N GLN A 95 -4.14 7.29 -16.39
CA GLN A 95 -4.17 8.08 -17.62
C GLN A 95 -4.96 9.38 -17.46
#